data_e61119d50e02f42b22aad70e75ed2c89
#
_entry.id   e61119d50e02f42b22aad70e75ed2c89
#
_cell.length_a   1.000
_cell.length_b   1.000
_cell.length_c   1.000
_cell.angle_alpha   90.00
_cell.angle_beta   90.00
_cell.angle_gamma   90.00
#
_symmetry.space_group_name_H-M   'P 1'
#
loop_
_entity.id
_entity.type
_entity.pdbx_description
1 polymer ?
#
loop_
_entity_poly.entity_id
_entity_poly.type
_entity_poly.pdbx_seq_one_letter_code
_entity_poly.pdbx_strand_id
1 'polypeptide(L)'
;MEERFAYGLNPKKLGAVSAYLCDPASAPAEFLLLKSQYQAETGRAVERGALFFQIRQAFPPGEVTPEEANKIGYETAMRWTKGKYQFFVCTHIDKGHIHNHIYYNSTAQDCSRKFHNFIGSSFAVRRLSDRVCIEHELSYIQNPKL
;
A
#
# COMPACT_ATOMS: atom_id res chain seq x y z
N MET A 1 -6.42 -6.98 -10.81
CA MET A 1 -5.78 -7.09 -9.48
C MET A 1 -4.61 -8.06 -9.48
N GLU A 2 -4.79 -9.26 -9.98
CA GLU A 2 -3.72 -10.27 -9.99
C GLU A 2 -2.47 -9.82 -10.75
N GLU A 3 -2.64 -9.21 -11.92
CA GLU A 3 -1.52 -8.71 -12.72
C GLU A 3 -0.72 -7.64 -11.98
N ARG A 4 -1.41 -6.71 -11.31
CA ARG A 4 -0.78 -5.63 -10.57
C ARG A 4 0.02 -6.17 -9.38
N PHE A 5 -0.55 -7.14 -8.68
CA PHE A 5 0.12 -7.75 -7.53
C PHE A 5 1.31 -8.61 -7.98
N ALA A 6 1.16 -9.33 -9.10
CA ALA A 6 2.26 -10.09 -9.69
C ALA A 6 3.43 -9.17 -10.10
N TYR A 7 3.13 -7.99 -10.63
CA TYR A 7 4.15 -6.98 -10.92
C TYR A 7 4.89 -6.57 -9.64
N GLY A 8 4.14 -6.26 -8.58
CA GLY A 8 4.73 -5.86 -7.30
C GLY A 8 5.62 -6.94 -6.70
N LEU A 9 5.23 -8.20 -6.86
CA LEU A 9 5.94 -9.36 -6.29
C LEU A 9 6.96 -9.98 -7.24
N ASN A 10 7.26 -9.36 -8.37
CA ASN A 10 8.21 -9.90 -9.34
C ASN A 10 9.59 -10.09 -8.69
N PRO A 11 10.10 -11.34 -8.61
CA PRO A 11 11.37 -11.61 -7.94
C PRO A 11 12.57 -10.85 -8.52
N LYS A 12 12.51 -10.46 -9.79
CA LYS A 12 13.58 -9.70 -10.45
C LYS A 12 13.66 -8.26 -9.97
N LYS A 13 12.59 -7.75 -9.34
CA LYS A 13 12.49 -6.36 -8.87
C LYS A 13 12.51 -6.26 -7.36
N LEU A 14 12.11 -7.32 -6.68
CA LEU A 14 11.79 -7.32 -5.26
C LEU A 14 13.04 -7.39 -4.39
N GLY A 15 13.21 -6.40 -3.51
CA GLY A 15 14.28 -6.38 -2.51
C GLY A 15 13.79 -6.71 -1.11
N ALA A 16 12.52 -6.45 -0.82
CA ALA A 16 11.91 -6.76 0.47
C ALA A 16 10.39 -6.76 0.31
N VAL A 17 9.70 -7.51 1.17
CA VAL A 17 8.24 -7.57 1.18
C VAL A 17 7.76 -7.72 2.61
N SER A 18 6.63 -7.07 2.93
CA SER A 18 5.95 -7.23 4.21
C SER A 18 4.45 -7.17 3.99
N ALA A 19 3.69 -7.66 4.95
CA ALA A 19 2.24 -7.72 4.83
C ALA A 19 1.57 -7.58 6.19
N TYR A 20 0.34 -7.11 6.16
CA TYR A 20 -0.51 -6.94 7.33
C TYR A 20 -1.87 -7.56 7.05
N LEU A 21 -2.25 -8.53 7.86
CA LEU A 21 -3.53 -9.26 7.78
C LEU A 21 -3.77 -10.01 6.45
N CYS A 22 -2.72 -10.27 5.69
CA CYS A 22 -2.80 -11.06 4.46
C CYS A 22 -1.44 -11.66 4.13
N ASP A 23 -1.46 -12.66 3.24
CA ASP A 23 -0.26 -13.22 2.63
C ASP A 23 -0.16 -12.65 1.21
N PRO A 24 0.94 -11.99 0.85
CA PRO A 24 1.08 -11.43 -0.50
C PRO A 24 0.84 -12.44 -1.62
N ALA A 25 1.25 -13.69 -1.42
CA ALA A 25 1.11 -14.73 -2.43
C ALA A 25 -0.36 -15.07 -2.74
N SER A 26 -1.26 -14.91 -1.79
CA SER A 26 -2.69 -15.17 -1.94
C SER A 26 -3.55 -13.92 -1.78
N ALA A 27 -2.94 -12.73 -1.77
CA ALA A 27 -3.66 -11.49 -1.54
C ALA A 27 -4.87 -11.26 -2.46
N PRO A 28 -4.80 -11.56 -3.77
CA PRO A 28 -5.99 -11.39 -4.61
C PRO A 28 -7.20 -12.18 -4.10
N ALA A 29 -6.99 -13.46 -3.78
CA ALA A 29 -8.06 -14.31 -3.26
C ALA A 29 -8.55 -13.83 -1.89
N GLU A 30 -7.62 -13.44 -1.00
CA GLU A 30 -7.97 -12.95 0.34
C GLU A 30 -8.74 -11.63 0.27
N PHE A 31 -8.33 -10.72 -0.62
CA PHE A 31 -9.06 -9.45 -0.80
C PHE A 31 -10.46 -9.69 -1.32
N LEU A 32 -10.62 -10.59 -2.29
CA LEU A 32 -11.94 -10.90 -2.86
C LEU A 32 -12.83 -11.63 -1.86
N LEU A 33 -12.27 -12.51 -1.04
CA LEU A 33 -13.03 -13.19 0.01
C LEU A 33 -13.62 -12.18 0.99
N LEU A 34 -12.84 -11.20 1.42
CA LEU A 34 -13.31 -10.17 2.33
C LEU A 34 -14.42 -9.33 1.70
N LYS A 35 -14.33 -9.05 0.40
CA LYS A 35 -15.38 -8.33 -0.32
C LYS A 35 -16.67 -9.14 -0.40
N SER A 36 -16.57 -10.45 -0.58
CA SER A 36 -17.74 -11.34 -0.56
C SER A 36 -18.43 -11.32 0.81
N GLN A 37 -17.65 -11.33 1.89
CA GLN A 37 -18.17 -11.21 3.24
C GLN A 37 -18.86 -9.86 3.47
N TYR A 38 -18.24 -8.78 3.02
CA TYR A 38 -18.83 -7.45 3.09
C TYR A 38 -20.18 -7.39 2.38
N GLN A 39 -20.24 -7.95 1.17
CA GLN A 39 -21.49 -7.99 0.40
C GLN A 39 -22.56 -8.81 1.10
N ALA A 40 -22.18 -9.96 1.65
CA ALA A 40 -23.12 -10.82 2.38
C ALA A 40 -23.67 -10.15 3.65
N GLU A 41 -22.82 -9.44 4.38
CA GLU A 41 -23.21 -8.81 5.63
C GLU A 41 -23.97 -7.49 5.45
N THR A 42 -23.62 -6.69 4.44
CA THR A 42 -24.21 -5.36 4.26
C THR A 42 -25.25 -5.30 3.15
N GLY A 43 -25.29 -6.30 2.28
CA GLY A 43 -26.12 -6.27 1.07
C GLY A 43 -25.66 -5.31 0.00
N ARG A 44 -24.50 -4.68 0.19
CA ARG A 44 -23.94 -3.71 -0.77
C ARG A 44 -23.07 -4.41 -1.80
N ALA A 45 -23.25 -4.05 -3.07
CA ALA A 45 -22.43 -4.61 -4.15
C ALA A 45 -20.99 -4.16 -4.02
N VAL A 46 -20.05 -5.07 -4.32
CA VAL A 46 -18.62 -4.80 -4.30
C VAL A 46 -18.03 -4.55 -5.69
N GLU A 47 -18.81 -4.78 -6.74
CA GLU A 47 -18.36 -4.62 -8.13
C GLU A 47 -18.18 -3.17 -8.54
N ARG A 48 -18.79 -2.24 -7.82
CA ARG A 48 -18.68 -0.81 -8.11
C ARG A 48 -17.52 -0.20 -7.33
N GLY A 49 -16.66 0.51 -8.04
CA GLY A 49 -15.52 1.18 -7.48
C GLY A 49 -14.26 0.32 -7.45
N ALA A 50 -13.22 0.81 -6.80
CA ALA A 50 -11.92 0.17 -6.77
C ALA A 50 -11.94 -1.07 -5.88
N LEU A 51 -11.30 -2.15 -6.35
CA LEU A 51 -11.12 -3.37 -5.55
C LEU A 51 -9.97 -3.20 -4.56
N PHE A 52 -8.98 -2.41 -4.92
CA PHE A 52 -7.82 -2.12 -4.08
C PHE A 52 -7.28 -0.73 -4.44
N PHE A 53 -6.39 -0.22 -3.59
CA PHE A 53 -5.67 1.02 -3.85
C PHE A 53 -4.19 0.78 -3.81
N GLN A 54 -3.44 1.61 -4.51
CA GLN A 54 -1.99 1.53 -4.56
C GLN A 54 -1.37 2.86 -4.16
N ILE A 55 -0.34 2.81 -3.32
CA ILE A 55 0.51 3.94 -2.99
C ILE A 55 1.90 3.65 -3.52
N ARG A 56 2.53 4.64 -4.16
CA ARG A 56 3.94 4.57 -4.52
C ARG A 56 4.73 5.52 -3.64
N GLN A 57 5.86 5.04 -3.15
CA GLN A 57 6.72 5.81 -2.27
C GLN A 57 8.15 5.64 -2.76
N ALA A 58 8.83 6.74 -3.09
CA ALA A 58 10.17 6.71 -3.64
C ALA A 58 11.16 7.37 -2.67
N PHE A 59 12.40 6.90 -2.72
CA PHE A 59 13.47 7.41 -1.87
C PHE A 59 14.62 7.91 -2.74
N PRO A 60 15.30 8.99 -2.34
CA PRO A 60 16.49 9.43 -3.04
C PRO A 60 17.56 8.34 -3.05
N PRO A 61 18.38 8.26 -4.12
CA PRO A 61 19.42 7.24 -4.20
C PRO A 61 20.37 7.26 -3.01
N GLY A 62 20.68 6.08 -2.49
CA GLY A 62 21.69 5.91 -1.44
C GLY A 62 21.27 6.26 -0.03
N GLU A 63 20.00 6.66 0.21
CA GLU A 63 19.57 7.06 1.56
C GLU A 63 19.03 5.92 2.41
N VAL A 64 18.53 4.86 1.79
CA VAL A 64 17.90 3.74 2.52
C VAL A 64 18.37 2.41 1.96
N THR A 65 18.34 1.39 2.83
CA THR A 65 18.42 0.00 2.40
C THR A 65 17.02 -0.48 2.02
N PRO A 66 16.91 -1.59 1.26
CA PRO A 66 15.59 -2.16 0.96
C PRO A 66 14.78 -2.48 2.21
N GLU A 67 15.43 -2.98 3.25
CA GLU A 67 14.77 -3.32 4.52
C GLU A 67 14.23 -2.09 5.23
N GLU A 68 15.02 -1.01 5.27
CA GLU A 68 14.58 0.27 5.85
C GLU A 68 13.43 0.87 5.06
N ALA A 69 13.52 0.86 3.74
CA ALA A 69 12.44 1.34 2.86
C ALA A 69 11.15 0.56 3.09
N ASN A 70 11.25 -0.76 3.23
CA ASN A 70 10.09 -1.60 3.49
C ASN A 70 9.43 -1.28 4.84
N LYS A 71 10.23 -1.07 5.88
CA LYS A 71 9.71 -0.67 7.21
C LYS A 71 8.98 0.67 7.14
N ILE A 72 9.53 1.63 6.41
CA ILE A 72 8.90 2.94 6.22
C ILE A 72 7.59 2.80 5.45
N GLY A 73 7.56 1.97 4.42
CA GLY A 73 6.35 1.67 3.67
C GLY A 73 5.27 1.02 4.53
N TYR A 74 5.66 0.07 5.36
CA TYR A 74 4.76 -0.60 6.28
C TYR A 74 4.16 0.40 7.29
N GLU A 75 4.98 1.25 7.87
CA GLU A 75 4.51 2.27 8.80
C GLU A 75 3.57 3.27 8.12
N THR A 76 3.91 3.71 6.91
CA THR A 76 3.06 4.61 6.13
C THR A 76 1.70 3.97 5.87
N ALA A 77 1.69 2.71 5.44
CA ALA A 77 0.44 1.98 5.17
C ALA A 77 -0.37 1.78 6.44
N MET A 78 0.27 1.43 7.55
CA MET A 78 -0.41 1.24 8.83
C MET A 78 -1.10 2.52 9.30
N ARG A 79 -0.41 3.65 9.21
CA ARG A 79 -0.99 4.95 9.60
C ARG A 79 -2.09 5.38 8.64
N TRP A 80 -1.88 5.19 7.33
CA TRP A 80 -2.86 5.59 6.32
C TRP A 80 -4.16 4.80 6.45
N THR A 81 -4.06 3.49 6.66
CA THR A 81 -5.22 2.60 6.78
C THR A 81 -5.72 2.48 8.22
N LYS A 82 -5.03 3.10 9.18
CA LYS A 82 -5.34 3.06 10.62
C LYS A 82 -5.40 1.65 11.19
N GLY A 83 -4.67 0.72 10.58
CA GLY A 83 -4.65 -0.68 10.99
C GLY A 83 -5.93 -1.45 10.69
N LYS A 84 -6.83 -0.92 9.86
CA LYS A 84 -8.17 -1.49 9.63
C LYS A 84 -8.31 -2.20 8.28
N TYR A 85 -7.26 -2.18 7.45
CA TYR A 85 -7.32 -2.74 6.10
C TYR A 85 -6.14 -3.66 5.87
N GLN A 86 -6.38 -4.75 5.13
CA GLN A 86 -5.30 -5.62 4.67
C GLN A 86 -4.40 -4.85 3.73
N PHE A 87 -3.08 -4.98 3.88
CA PHE A 87 -2.14 -4.40 2.94
C PHE A 87 -0.86 -5.21 2.85
N PHE A 88 -0.11 -5.00 1.79
CA PHE A 88 1.26 -5.49 1.69
C PHE A 88 2.14 -4.47 0.97
N VAL A 89 3.44 -4.53 1.25
CA VAL A 89 4.44 -3.59 0.78
C VAL A 89 5.49 -4.35 0.01
N CYS A 90 5.69 -3.96 -1.25
CA CYS A 90 6.74 -4.51 -2.11
C CYS A 90 7.79 -3.42 -2.34
N THR A 91 9.02 -3.67 -1.89
CA THR A 91 10.12 -2.75 -2.11
C THR A 91 10.90 -3.18 -3.34
N HIS A 92 10.97 -2.32 -4.34
CA HIS A 92 11.65 -2.58 -5.61
C HIS A 92 13.05 -1.97 -5.62
N ILE A 93 14.00 -2.72 -6.18
CA ILE A 93 15.41 -2.33 -6.25
C ILE A 93 15.96 -2.34 -7.68
N ASP A 94 15.10 -2.52 -8.67
CA ASP A 94 15.51 -2.69 -10.08
C ASP A 94 15.86 -1.40 -10.80
N LYS A 95 15.65 -0.26 -10.14
CA LYS A 95 15.92 1.06 -10.69
C LYS A 95 17.03 1.75 -9.90
N GLY A 96 17.51 2.90 -10.40
CA GLY A 96 18.55 3.68 -9.74
C GLY A 96 18.16 4.23 -8.37
N HIS A 97 16.94 4.04 -7.94
CA HIS A 97 16.45 4.42 -6.62
C HIS A 97 15.54 3.34 -6.07
N ILE A 98 15.45 3.27 -4.76
CA ILE A 98 14.56 2.31 -4.09
C ILE A 98 13.17 2.93 -4.01
N HIS A 99 12.15 2.12 -4.29
CA HIS A 99 10.76 2.57 -4.18
C HIS A 99 9.86 1.46 -3.69
N ASN A 100 8.78 1.86 -3.02
CA ASN A 100 7.77 0.97 -2.52
C ASN A 100 6.52 1.00 -3.39
N HIS A 101 5.92 -0.17 -3.57
CA HIS A 101 4.55 -0.32 -4.03
C HIS A 101 3.75 -0.86 -2.86
N ILE A 102 2.77 -0.11 -2.41
CA ILE A 102 1.90 -0.48 -1.29
C ILE A 102 0.52 -0.73 -1.86
N TYR A 103 -0.03 -1.93 -1.60
CA TYR A 103 -1.37 -2.31 -2.06
C TYR A 103 -2.24 -2.56 -0.83
N TYR A 104 -3.41 -1.95 -0.78
CA TYR A 104 -4.33 -2.20 0.33
C TYR A 104 -5.75 -2.44 -0.16
N ASN A 105 -6.48 -3.27 0.60
CA ASN A 105 -7.85 -3.63 0.26
C ASN A 105 -8.75 -2.41 0.42
N SER A 106 -9.68 -2.24 -0.51
CA SER A 106 -10.68 -1.17 -0.42
C SER A 106 -11.77 -1.46 0.61
N THR A 107 -11.82 -2.69 1.15
CA THR A 107 -12.79 -3.12 2.15
C THR A 107 -12.08 -3.29 3.50
N ALA A 108 -12.65 -2.74 4.57
CA ALA A 108 -12.10 -2.89 5.92
C ALA A 108 -12.16 -4.34 6.40
N GLN A 109 -11.18 -4.73 7.20
CA GLN A 109 -11.04 -6.11 7.71
C GLN A 109 -12.29 -6.59 8.46
N ASP A 110 -12.97 -5.70 9.17
CA ASP A 110 -14.20 -6.02 9.91
C ASP A 110 -15.47 -5.95 9.06
N CYS A 111 -15.36 -5.74 7.77
CA CYS A 111 -16.45 -5.61 6.82
C CYS A 111 -17.42 -4.44 7.13
N SER A 112 -17.00 -3.47 7.94
CA SER A 112 -17.89 -2.36 8.35
C SER A 112 -17.98 -1.26 7.31
N ARG A 113 -16.98 -1.11 6.46
CA ARG A 113 -16.91 -0.01 5.51
C ARG A 113 -15.94 -0.28 4.36
N LYS A 114 -16.08 0.52 3.31
CA LYS A 114 -15.06 0.65 2.26
C LYS A 114 -14.17 1.86 2.56
N PHE A 115 -12.93 1.81 2.12
CA PHE A 115 -12.01 2.94 2.23
C PHE A 115 -12.56 4.11 1.42
N HIS A 116 -12.64 5.27 2.05
CA HIS A 116 -13.15 6.48 1.40
C HIS A 116 -11.98 7.23 0.74
N ASN A 117 -11.93 7.17 -0.60
CA ASN A 117 -10.98 7.93 -1.39
C ASN A 117 -11.59 9.30 -1.68
N PHE A 118 -11.02 10.35 -1.12
CA PHE A 118 -11.59 11.70 -1.18
C PHE A 118 -10.77 12.62 -2.07
N ILE A 119 -11.33 13.77 -2.44
CA ILE A 119 -10.59 14.81 -3.16
C ILE A 119 -9.42 15.25 -2.28
N GLY A 120 -8.20 15.20 -2.84
CA GLY A 120 -7.00 15.52 -2.09
C GLY A 120 -6.35 14.35 -1.36
N SER A 121 -6.87 13.11 -1.50
CA SER A 121 -6.24 11.92 -0.91
C SER A 121 -4.77 11.77 -1.30
N SER A 122 -4.42 12.06 -2.56
CA SER A 122 -3.03 11.98 -3.03
C SER A 122 -2.13 12.96 -2.28
N PHE A 123 -2.62 14.14 -1.96
CA PHE A 123 -1.88 15.12 -1.15
C PHE A 123 -1.74 14.64 0.29
N ALA A 124 -2.82 14.11 0.86
CA ALA A 124 -2.83 13.64 2.25
C ALA A 124 -1.86 12.48 2.46
N VAL A 125 -1.86 11.49 1.57
CA VAL A 125 -0.96 10.34 1.68
C VAL A 125 0.49 10.77 1.49
N ARG A 126 0.73 11.75 0.62
CA ARG A 126 2.07 12.28 0.41
C ARG A 126 2.59 13.01 1.65
N ARG A 127 1.76 13.85 2.27
CA ARG A 127 2.14 14.50 3.52
C ARG A 127 2.44 13.49 4.62
N LEU A 128 1.67 12.42 4.69
CA LEU A 128 1.94 11.34 5.64
C LEU A 128 3.27 10.66 5.33
N SER A 129 3.52 10.33 4.07
CA SER A 129 4.78 9.71 3.64
C SER A 129 5.97 10.60 3.98
N ASP A 130 5.87 11.90 3.69
CA ASP A 130 6.93 12.87 4.01
C ASP A 130 7.17 12.93 5.51
N ARG A 131 6.12 12.92 6.32
CA ARG A 131 6.24 12.93 7.79
C ARG A 131 6.95 11.69 8.29
N VAL A 132 6.60 10.51 7.79
CA VAL A 132 7.25 9.26 8.17
C VAL A 132 8.74 9.32 7.80
N CYS A 133 9.07 9.81 6.61
CA CYS A 133 10.46 9.97 6.20
C CYS A 133 11.22 10.94 7.11
N ILE A 134 10.62 12.06 7.45
CA ILE A 134 11.23 13.05 8.36
C ILE A 134 11.48 12.42 9.74
N GLU A 135 10.52 11.67 10.27
CA GLU A 135 10.66 10.98 11.57
C GLU A 135 11.81 9.97 11.55
N HIS A 136 12.12 9.42 10.39
CA HIS A 136 13.27 8.52 10.19
C HIS A 136 14.54 9.26 9.74
N GLU A 137 14.55 10.58 9.84
CA GLU A 137 15.69 11.44 9.49
C GLU A 137 16.11 11.32 8.03
N LEU A 138 15.12 11.11 7.15
CA LEU A 138 15.35 10.97 5.71
C LEU A 138 14.87 12.22 4.98
N SER A 139 15.42 12.45 3.79
CA SER A 139 14.92 13.50 2.92
C SER A 139 13.59 13.06 2.29
N TYR A 140 12.88 14.04 1.72
CA TYR A 140 11.63 13.80 1.05
C TYR A 140 11.54 14.67 -0.21
N ILE A 141 10.61 14.33 -1.10
CA ILE A 141 10.41 15.08 -2.34
C ILE A 141 9.60 16.34 -2.02
N GLN A 142 10.23 17.51 -2.17
CA GLN A 142 9.60 18.78 -1.77
C GLN A 142 8.56 19.28 -2.74
N ASN A 143 8.76 19.19 -4.03
CA ASN A 143 7.82 19.70 -5.05
C ASN A 143 7.30 18.54 -5.86
N PRO A 144 6.41 17.73 -5.28
CA PRO A 144 5.96 16.53 -5.94
C PRO A 144 5.10 16.86 -7.16
N LYS A 145 5.36 16.16 -8.25
CA LYS A 145 4.47 16.19 -9.41
C LYS A 145 3.25 15.34 -9.08
N LEU A 146 2.11 15.93 -9.30
CA LEU A 146 0.82 15.28 -9.07
C LEU A 146 0.36 14.54 -10.30
#